data_cf8019b4379411f713e9c8baf0f1a0a1
#
_entry.id   cf8019b4379411f713e9c8baf0f1a0a1
#
_cell.length_a   1.000
_cell.length_b   1.000
_cell.length_c   1.000
_cell.angle_alpha   90.00
_cell.angle_beta   90.00
_cell.angle_gamma   90.00
#
_symmetry.space_group_name_H-M   'P 1'
#
loop_
_entity.id
_entity.type
_entity.pdbx_description
1 polymer ?
#
loop_
_entity_poly.entity_id
_entity_poly.type
_entity_poly.pdbx_seq_one_letter_code
_entity_poly.pdbx_strand_id
1 'polypeptide(L)'
;MQLTLRELIDHRVPSQSSRAEDWDFWVQQRFASIQHQEYSLWLDSAAFDHPNSRYHILLKQPEYVLTARGQATTLTRTSEQSPLELSCSADNFISAASQIHDQLGRQIQLDGDADRLPFCGGLAGLMGYDLGRQLERLPDVNPDEYETNDAVFGIYLNALIIDKLEKRVFLLAPANTFNERQSQWLEQSACSTKPFKLTSEWQSNMSADDYLSRFNAVKNYLAAGDCYQINLAQRFSAHYQGAEWLAYLKLRASNRAPFSAFMRLPTSCLLSVSPERFISVSAQGQVETKPIKGTRPRSHLAEQDEANRLALINAEKDRAENLMIVDLLRNDLSKHCQPHSVDVPKLFAVESFPAVHHLVSTVVGQLNPHSDTFHLWGGAFPGGSITGAPKVRAMEIIEELEPNRRNAYCGSIGFVSVNGNSDSSITIRTLVAERGIIHCWAGGGLVYDSKGEEEYQETFDKVARILPTLETTDD
;
A
#
# COMPACT_ATOMS: atom_id res chain seq x y z
N MET A 1 18.74 -9.30 21.63
CA MET A 1 18.50 -10.64 21.09
C MET A 1 19.13 -10.79 19.71
N GLN A 2 19.52 -12.00 19.34
CA GLN A 2 20.05 -12.26 17.99
C GLN A 2 18.90 -12.67 17.06
N LEU A 3 18.76 -11.96 15.96
CA LEU A 3 17.82 -12.24 14.88
C LEU A 3 18.62 -12.72 13.68
N THR A 4 18.33 -13.93 13.22
CA THR A 4 19.09 -14.61 12.19
C THR A 4 18.32 -14.58 10.87
N LEU A 5 19.02 -14.20 9.79
CA LEU A 5 18.51 -14.19 8.44
C LEU A 5 19.38 -15.08 7.56
N ARG A 6 18.84 -16.20 7.08
CA ARG A 6 19.57 -17.19 6.28
C ARG A 6 18.77 -17.67 5.09
N GLU A 7 19.49 -18.00 4.02
CA GLU A 7 18.90 -18.69 2.88
C GLU A 7 18.39 -20.07 3.27
N LEU A 8 17.20 -20.41 2.82
CA LEU A 8 16.62 -21.75 2.96
C LEU A 8 17.05 -22.65 1.80
N ILE A 9 17.93 -23.60 2.10
CA ILE A 9 18.33 -24.66 1.17
C ILE A 9 17.58 -25.92 1.60
N ASP A 10 16.45 -26.21 0.96
CA ASP A 10 15.59 -27.34 1.29
C ASP A 10 14.93 -27.87 0.01
N HIS A 11 14.74 -29.21 -0.08
CA HIS A 11 14.12 -29.85 -1.25
C HIS A 11 12.64 -29.45 -1.48
N ARG A 12 11.99 -28.84 -0.50
CA ARG A 12 10.62 -28.31 -0.58
C ARG A 12 10.57 -26.90 -1.20
N VAL A 13 11.70 -26.26 -1.42
CA VAL A 13 11.84 -24.98 -2.14
C VAL A 13 12.08 -25.26 -3.62
N PRO A 14 11.43 -24.55 -4.56
CA PRO A 14 11.69 -24.72 -5.98
C PRO A 14 13.16 -24.51 -6.32
N SER A 15 13.69 -25.25 -7.27
CA SER A 15 15.06 -25.06 -7.73
C SER A 15 15.22 -23.78 -8.54
N GLN A 16 16.43 -23.25 -8.64
CA GLN A 16 16.70 -22.07 -9.45
C GLN A 16 16.37 -22.26 -10.94
N SER A 17 16.37 -23.52 -11.42
CA SER A 17 15.97 -23.89 -12.78
C SER A 17 14.45 -23.96 -12.98
N SER A 18 13.64 -23.93 -11.90
CA SER A 18 12.18 -23.94 -11.99
C SER A 18 11.67 -22.68 -12.68
N ARG A 19 10.51 -22.80 -13.35
CA ARG A 19 9.87 -21.67 -14.04
C ARG A 19 9.35 -20.63 -13.03
N ALA A 20 9.12 -19.41 -13.50
CA ALA A 20 8.60 -18.33 -12.67
C ALA A 20 7.21 -18.67 -12.07
N GLU A 21 6.36 -19.37 -12.84
CA GLU A 21 5.05 -19.82 -12.38
C GLU A 21 5.13 -20.84 -11.24
N ASP A 22 6.13 -21.73 -11.25
CA ASP A 22 6.34 -22.72 -10.20
C ASP A 22 6.75 -22.03 -8.88
N TRP A 23 7.56 -20.96 -8.97
CA TRP A 23 7.93 -20.11 -7.85
C TRP A 23 6.74 -19.32 -7.31
N ASP A 24 5.95 -18.72 -8.19
CA ASP A 24 4.76 -17.97 -7.82
C ASP A 24 3.72 -18.85 -7.13
N PHE A 25 3.47 -20.04 -7.68
CA PHE A 25 2.60 -21.04 -7.06
C PHE A 25 3.10 -21.47 -5.68
N TRP A 26 4.40 -21.72 -5.54
CA TRP A 26 5.00 -22.09 -4.26
C TRP A 26 4.78 -21.01 -3.20
N VAL A 27 5.00 -19.74 -3.53
CA VAL A 27 4.78 -18.60 -2.63
C VAL A 27 3.32 -18.52 -2.20
N GLN A 28 2.39 -18.65 -3.16
CA GLN A 28 0.95 -18.67 -2.87
C GLN A 28 0.59 -19.79 -1.89
N GLN A 29 1.13 -20.99 -2.08
CA GLN A 29 0.90 -22.13 -1.17
C GLN A 29 1.45 -21.87 0.24
N ARG A 30 2.62 -21.19 0.37
CA ARG A 30 3.16 -20.81 1.68
C ARG A 30 2.24 -19.82 2.40
N PHE A 31 1.76 -18.80 1.71
CA PHE A 31 0.84 -17.84 2.33
C PHE A 31 -0.56 -18.42 2.58
N ALA A 32 -1.07 -19.27 1.70
CA ALA A 32 -2.36 -19.95 1.87
C ALA A 32 -2.46 -20.70 3.21
N SER A 33 -1.34 -21.24 3.72
CA SER A 33 -1.32 -21.95 5.02
C SER A 33 -1.51 -21.01 6.22
N ILE A 34 -1.28 -19.72 6.07
CA ILE A 34 -1.31 -18.72 7.16
C ILE A 34 -2.30 -17.57 6.93
N GLN A 35 -2.95 -17.49 5.77
CA GLN A 35 -3.82 -16.38 5.37
C GLN A 35 -5.01 -16.13 6.33
N HIS A 36 -5.36 -17.11 7.15
CA HIS A 36 -6.41 -17.02 8.16
C HIS A 36 -5.90 -16.53 9.53
N GLN A 37 -4.58 -16.49 9.74
CA GLN A 37 -4.00 -16.04 10.99
C GLN A 37 -4.11 -14.51 11.10
N GLU A 38 -4.54 -14.04 12.27
CA GLU A 38 -4.58 -12.60 12.55
C GLU A 38 -3.21 -11.98 12.34
N TYR A 39 -3.21 -10.81 11.73
CA TYR A 39 -2.02 -10.04 11.39
C TYR A 39 -1.07 -10.75 10.44
N SER A 40 -1.53 -11.79 9.70
CA SER A 40 -0.75 -12.27 8.56
C SER A 40 -0.74 -11.20 7.46
N LEU A 41 0.44 -10.95 6.89
CA LEU A 41 0.63 -9.94 5.86
C LEU A 41 1.52 -10.51 4.75
N TRP A 42 1.05 -10.41 3.53
CA TRP A 42 1.86 -10.62 2.35
C TRP A 42 2.05 -9.29 1.62
N LEU A 43 3.29 -8.79 1.61
CA LEU A 43 3.71 -7.74 0.70
C LEU A 43 4.15 -8.43 -0.58
N ASP A 44 3.30 -8.31 -1.59
CA ASP A 44 3.32 -9.12 -2.80
C ASP A 44 3.79 -8.32 -4.00
N SER A 45 4.78 -8.85 -4.69
CA SER A 45 5.29 -8.32 -5.94
C SER A 45 4.66 -9.08 -7.12
N ALA A 46 3.35 -8.89 -7.35
CA ALA A 46 2.59 -9.66 -8.33
C ALA A 46 2.97 -9.39 -9.80
N ALA A 47 3.57 -8.25 -10.12
CA ALA A 47 4.09 -7.97 -11.45
C ALA A 47 5.37 -8.75 -11.74
N PHE A 48 5.44 -9.49 -12.87
CA PHE A 48 6.61 -10.31 -13.17
C PHE A 48 7.80 -9.47 -13.70
N ASP A 49 7.53 -8.47 -14.52
CA ASP A 49 8.56 -7.70 -15.25
C ASP A 49 8.62 -6.23 -14.81
N HIS A 50 8.35 -5.97 -13.53
CA HIS A 50 8.36 -4.61 -13.00
C HIS A 50 9.59 -4.40 -12.11
N PRO A 51 10.36 -3.31 -12.26
CA PRO A 51 11.59 -3.07 -11.50
C PRO A 51 11.38 -3.00 -9.97
N ASN A 52 10.19 -2.61 -9.54
CA ASN A 52 9.83 -2.57 -8.12
C ASN A 52 9.25 -3.90 -7.59
N SER A 53 9.18 -4.95 -8.42
CA SER A 53 8.56 -6.24 -8.08
C SER A 53 9.60 -7.35 -7.87
N ARG A 54 10.58 -7.09 -7.02
CA ARG A 54 11.66 -8.05 -6.77
C ARG A 54 11.35 -9.04 -5.66
N TYR A 55 10.76 -8.57 -4.56
CA TYR A 55 10.62 -9.38 -3.36
C TYR A 55 9.17 -9.68 -3.01
N HIS A 56 8.91 -10.92 -2.55
CA HIS A 56 7.75 -11.20 -1.71
C HIS A 56 8.20 -11.26 -0.26
N ILE A 57 7.44 -10.64 0.63
CA ILE A 57 7.67 -10.67 2.08
C ILE A 57 6.40 -11.21 2.73
N LEU A 58 6.52 -12.41 3.33
CA LEU A 58 5.42 -13.07 4.04
C LEU A 58 5.67 -12.95 5.53
N LEU A 59 4.71 -12.40 6.26
CA LEU A 59 4.77 -12.09 7.67
C LEU A 59 3.65 -12.80 8.43
N LYS A 60 3.96 -13.31 9.61
CA LYS A 60 2.99 -13.92 10.52
C LYS A 60 3.40 -13.74 11.97
N GLN A 61 2.42 -13.87 12.88
CA GLN A 61 2.64 -13.92 14.31
C GLN A 61 3.54 -12.77 14.81
N PRO A 62 3.07 -11.51 14.75
CA PRO A 62 3.81 -10.39 15.29
C PRO A 62 3.99 -10.54 16.79
N GLU A 63 5.10 -10.05 17.36
CA GLU A 63 5.37 -10.06 18.79
C GLU A 63 4.52 -9.02 19.55
N TYR A 64 4.27 -7.90 18.89
CA TYR A 64 3.38 -6.83 19.32
C TYR A 64 2.60 -6.27 18.13
N VAL A 65 1.50 -5.61 18.45
CA VAL A 65 0.71 -4.84 17.47
C VAL A 65 0.49 -3.43 18.00
N LEU A 66 0.86 -2.45 17.19
CA LEU A 66 0.56 -1.04 17.39
C LEU A 66 -0.68 -0.68 16.58
N THR A 67 -1.69 -0.12 17.23
CA THR A 67 -2.94 0.29 16.58
C THR A 67 -3.25 1.75 16.85
N ALA A 68 -3.96 2.40 15.91
CA ALA A 68 -4.59 3.68 16.12
C ALA A 68 -6.07 3.61 15.78
N ARG A 69 -6.92 4.21 16.63
CA ARG A 69 -8.34 4.46 16.35
C ARG A 69 -8.74 5.81 16.95
N GLY A 70 -9.20 6.73 16.09
CA GLY A 70 -9.38 8.12 16.48
C GLY A 70 -8.09 8.70 17.05
N GLN A 71 -8.15 9.27 18.23
CA GLN A 71 -6.97 9.84 18.92
C GLN A 71 -6.20 8.82 19.77
N ALA A 72 -6.74 7.60 19.94
CA ALA A 72 -6.10 6.58 20.76
C ALA A 72 -5.04 5.81 19.99
N THR A 73 -3.86 5.66 20.56
CA THR A 73 -2.78 4.80 20.08
C THR A 73 -2.47 3.75 21.15
N THR A 74 -2.45 2.47 20.77
CA THR A 74 -2.29 1.36 21.71
C THR A 74 -1.24 0.38 21.21
N LEU A 75 -0.31 -0.01 22.08
CA LEU A 75 0.63 -1.09 21.86
C LEU A 75 0.18 -2.33 22.65
N THR A 76 -0.10 -3.42 21.95
CA THR A 76 -0.55 -4.68 22.55
C THR A 76 0.48 -5.76 22.31
N ARG A 77 0.89 -6.48 23.36
CA ARG A 77 1.72 -7.67 23.26
C ARG A 77 0.87 -8.84 22.80
N THR A 78 1.28 -9.51 21.71
CA THR A 78 0.55 -10.64 21.12
C THR A 78 1.19 -11.99 21.41
N SER A 79 2.47 -11.99 21.79
CA SER A 79 3.22 -13.19 22.16
C SER A 79 3.64 -13.11 23.62
N GLU A 80 3.15 -14.03 24.46
CA GLU A 80 3.56 -14.13 25.88
C GLU A 80 5.05 -14.44 26.03
N GLN A 81 5.62 -15.13 25.04
CA GLN A 81 7.05 -15.53 25.02
C GLN A 81 7.91 -14.57 24.21
N SER A 82 7.40 -13.37 23.90
CA SER A 82 8.17 -12.38 23.15
C SER A 82 9.50 -12.09 23.82
N PRO A 83 10.62 -12.17 23.09
CA PRO A 83 11.94 -11.83 23.62
C PRO A 83 12.17 -10.31 23.69
N LEU A 84 11.20 -9.51 23.22
CA LEU A 84 11.24 -8.05 23.19
C LEU A 84 10.51 -7.47 24.39
N GLU A 85 11.05 -6.37 24.89
CA GLU A 85 10.40 -5.51 25.88
C GLU A 85 10.16 -4.13 25.26
N LEU A 86 8.93 -3.90 24.80
CA LEU A 86 8.54 -2.67 24.13
C LEU A 86 7.53 -1.90 24.96
N SER A 87 7.67 -0.59 24.96
CA SER A 87 6.74 0.34 25.59
C SER A 87 6.52 1.55 24.70
N CYS A 88 5.37 2.17 24.84
CA CYS A 88 5.01 3.36 24.10
C CYS A 88 4.40 4.39 25.04
N SER A 89 4.90 5.61 24.96
CA SER A 89 4.39 6.78 25.71
C SER A 89 4.07 7.97 24.80
N ALA A 90 4.06 7.75 23.49
CA ALA A 90 3.82 8.80 22.51
C ALA A 90 2.34 9.11 22.35
N ASP A 91 2.03 10.38 22.03
CA ASP A 91 0.65 10.88 21.91
C ASP A 91 -0.05 10.50 20.59
N ASN A 92 0.73 10.09 19.58
CA ASN A 92 0.19 9.69 18.27
C ASN A 92 0.92 8.47 17.69
N PHE A 93 0.30 7.85 16.70
CA PHE A 93 0.77 6.62 16.06
C PHE A 93 2.16 6.74 15.43
N ILE A 94 2.46 7.85 14.74
CA ILE A 94 3.74 8.07 14.06
C ILE A 94 4.88 8.13 15.08
N SER A 95 4.71 8.93 16.13
CA SER A 95 5.70 9.04 17.20
C SER A 95 5.86 7.73 17.98
N ALA A 96 4.77 6.99 18.18
CA ALA A 96 4.78 5.67 18.79
C ALA A 96 5.58 4.66 17.97
N ALA A 97 5.32 4.61 16.65
CA ALA A 97 6.03 3.72 15.74
C ALA A 97 7.54 4.05 15.67
N SER A 98 7.90 5.33 15.67
CA SER A 98 9.28 5.80 15.76
C SER A 98 9.96 5.33 17.04
N GLN A 99 9.35 5.54 18.22
CA GLN A 99 9.86 5.09 19.51
C GLN A 99 10.07 3.56 19.56
N ILE A 100 9.13 2.81 19.01
CA ILE A 100 9.21 1.34 18.94
C ILE A 100 10.36 0.93 18.03
N HIS A 101 10.51 1.55 16.86
CA HIS A 101 11.58 1.24 15.93
C HIS A 101 12.97 1.48 16.55
N ASP A 102 13.14 2.58 17.27
CA ASP A 102 14.36 2.87 18.04
C ASP A 102 14.65 1.82 19.12
N GLN A 103 13.60 1.35 19.82
CA GLN A 103 13.75 0.28 20.82
C GLN A 103 14.16 -1.04 20.18
N LEU A 104 13.61 -1.37 18.99
CA LEU A 104 14.00 -2.55 18.22
C LEU A 104 15.46 -2.49 17.80
N GLY A 105 15.93 -1.36 17.28
CA GLY A 105 17.35 -1.17 16.89
C GLY A 105 18.33 -1.40 18.05
N ARG A 106 17.92 -1.10 19.30
CA ARG A 106 18.75 -1.35 20.51
C ARG A 106 18.70 -2.79 21.00
N GLN A 107 17.59 -3.51 20.77
CA GLN A 107 17.38 -4.86 21.30
C GLN A 107 17.77 -5.97 20.32
N ILE A 108 17.82 -5.67 19.03
CA ILE A 108 18.06 -6.65 17.95
C ILE A 108 19.49 -6.53 17.45
N GLN A 109 20.17 -7.66 17.35
CA GLN A 109 21.43 -7.82 16.63
C GLN A 109 21.16 -8.72 15.43
N LEU A 110 21.42 -8.20 14.23
CA LEU A 110 21.23 -8.92 12.98
C LEU A 110 22.45 -9.83 12.70
N ASP A 111 22.17 -11.04 12.20
CA ASP A 111 23.16 -12.01 11.76
C ASP A 111 22.77 -12.60 10.40
N GLY A 112 23.77 -12.87 9.55
CA GLY A 112 23.58 -13.42 8.22
C GLY A 112 23.45 -12.37 7.11
N ASP A 113 22.51 -12.58 6.16
CA ASP A 113 22.39 -11.80 4.92
C ASP A 113 21.61 -10.46 5.07
N ALA A 114 21.58 -9.89 6.27
CA ALA A 114 20.74 -8.73 6.61
C ALA A 114 20.98 -7.49 5.73
N ASP A 115 22.20 -7.26 5.27
CA ASP A 115 22.55 -6.08 4.45
C ASP A 115 22.01 -6.14 3.02
N ARG A 116 21.57 -7.33 2.58
CA ARG A 116 21.16 -7.58 1.20
C ARG A 116 19.65 -7.53 1.01
N LEU A 117 18.88 -7.67 2.09
CA LEU A 117 17.45 -7.90 2.00
C LEU A 117 16.66 -6.67 2.45
N PRO A 118 15.47 -6.47 1.88
CA PRO A 118 14.66 -5.29 2.19
C PRO A 118 14.13 -5.30 3.62
N PHE A 119 13.83 -6.49 4.16
CA PHE A 119 13.22 -6.64 5.48
C PHE A 119 14.02 -7.62 6.36
N CYS A 120 14.45 -7.14 7.52
CA CYS A 120 15.23 -7.89 8.50
C CYS A 120 14.60 -7.86 9.90
N GLY A 121 13.27 -7.88 9.95
CA GLY A 121 12.48 -7.62 11.15
C GLY A 121 12.13 -6.14 11.28
N GLY A 122 11.08 -5.84 12.02
CA GLY A 122 10.60 -4.47 12.19
C GLY A 122 9.09 -4.36 12.16
N LEU A 123 8.62 -3.18 11.78
CA LEU A 123 7.20 -2.85 11.72
C LEU A 123 6.67 -3.02 10.29
N ALA A 124 5.48 -3.61 10.16
CA ALA A 124 4.80 -3.70 8.87
C ALA A 124 3.28 -3.67 9.06
N GLY A 125 2.56 -3.04 8.12
CA GLY A 125 1.11 -2.96 8.20
C GLY A 125 0.50 -1.80 7.42
N LEU A 126 -0.65 -1.34 7.92
CA LEU A 126 -1.51 -0.31 7.34
C LEU A 126 -1.41 1.02 8.10
N MET A 127 -1.33 2.10 7.37
CA MET A 127 -1.77 3.45 7.77
C MET A 127 -2.98 3.81 6.90
N GLY A 128 -4.20 3.77 7.45
CA GLY A 128 -5.40 4.19 6.75
C GLY A 128 -5.49 5.72 6.63
N TYR A 129 -6.25 6.21 5.66
CA TYR A 129 -6.42 7.64 5.40
C TYR A 129 -6.82 8.43 6.65
N ASP A 130 -7.70 7.85 7.47
CA ASP A 130 -8.23 8.50 8.67
C ASP A 130 -7.20 8.66 9.80
N LEU A 131 -6.02 8.02 9.73
CA LEU A 131 -4.87 8.33 10.57
C LEU A 131 -4.47 9.82 10.43
N GLY A 132 -4.75 10.44 9.30
CA GLY A 132 -4.55 11.87 9.07
C GLY A 132 -5.19 12.77 10.14
N ARG A 133 -6.24 12.28 10.84
CA ARG A 133 -6.90 12.97 11.96
C ARG A 133 -6.06 13.07 13.24
N GLN A 134 -5.02 12.23 13.37
CA GLN A 134 -4.00 12.40 14.42
C GLN A 134 -2.90 13.39 14.02
N LEU A 135 -2.72 13.64 12.74
CA LEU A 135 -1.65 14.48 12.20
C LEU A 135 -2.13 15.90 11.91
N GLU A 136 -3.39 16.05 11.49
CA GLU A 136 -3.99 17.32 11.11
C GLU A 136 -5.36 17.48 11.78
N ARG A 137 -5.72 18.73 12.06
CA ARG A 137 -7.03 19.04 12.62
C ARG A 137 -8.09 19.09 11.52
N LEU A 138 -8.85 18.02 11.36
CA LEU A 138 -9.87 17.87 10.34
C LEU A 138 -11.29 17.94 10.92
N PRO A 139 -12.29 18.36 10.13
CA PRO A 139 -13.70 18.22 10.51
C PRO A 139 -14.04 16.74 10.76
N ASP A 140 -15.03 16.51 11.61
CA ASP A 140 -15.53 15.17 11.95
C ASP A 140 -17.03 15.12 11.60
N VAL A 141 -17.31 15.04 10.30
CA VAL A 141 -18.66 15.07 9.75
C VAL A 141 -19.20 13.67 9.54
N ASN A 142 -18.35 12.78 9.04
CA ASN A 142 -18.74 11.42 8.71
C ASN A 142 -18.51 10.45 9.86
N PRO A 143 -19.48 9.54 10.16
CA PRO A 143 -19.31 8.54 11.22
C PRO A 143 -18.20 7.53 10.87
N ASP A 144 -17.52 7.06 11.92
CA ASP A 144 -16.64 5.90 11.82
C ASP A 144 -17.48 4.62 11.83
N GLU A 145 -17.75 4.07 10.65
CA GLU A 145 -18.60 2.88 10.46
C GLU A 145 -17.82 1.58 10.28
N TYR A 146 -16.47 1.65 10.25
CA TYR A 146 -15.62 0.51 9.96
C TYR A 146 -15.10 -0.18 11.22
N GLU A 147 -14.87 -1.51 11.12
CA GLU A 147 -14.14 -2.27 12.15
C GLU A 147 -12.63 -2.10 12.01
N THR A 148 -12.16 -1.88 10.78
CA THR A 148 -10.75 -1.67 10.48
C THR A 148 -10.24 -0.42 11.19
N ASN A 149 -9.18 -0.56 12.00
CA ASN A 149 -8.53 0.57 12.68
C ASN A 149 -7.92 1.56 11.68
N ASP A 150 -7.75 2.82 12.11
CA ASP A 150 -7.12 3.87 11.31
C ASP A 150 -5.66 3.55 10.97
N ALA A 151 -4.95 2.86 11.86
CA ALA A 151 -3.65 2.28 11.54
C ALA A 151 -3.40 1.00 12.34
N VAL A 152 -2.62 0.08 11.74
CA VAL A 152 -2.20 -1.18 12.37
C VAL A 152 -0.82 -1.55 11.88
N PHE A 153 0.16 -1.59 12.78
CA PHE A 153 1.48 -2.18 12.51
C PHE A 153 1.75 -3.37 13.42
N GLY A 154 2.04 -4.52 12.82
CA GLY A 154 2.65 -5.63 13.55
C GLY A 154 4.15 -5.45 13.67
N ILE A 155 4.74 -5.88 14.79
CA ILE A 155 6.18 -5.97 15.01
C ILE A 155 6.61 -7.42 14.77
N TYR A 156 7.29 -7.66 13.64
CA TYR A 156 7.57 -9.00 13.16
C TYR A 156 9.04 -9.36 13.30
N LEU A 157 9.30 -10.51 13.91
CA LEU A 157 10.61 -11.16 13.99
C LEU A 157 10.64 -12.48 13.20
N ASN A 158 9.56 -12.81 12.49
CA ASN A 158 9.39 -14.05 11.75
C ASN A 158 8.85 -13.73 10.36
N ALA A 159 9.69 -13.94 9.35
CA ALA A 159 9.34 -13.63 7.97
C ALA A 159 9.95 -14.61 6.98
N LEU A 160 9.25 -14.84 5.88
CA LEU A 160 9.79 -15.52 4.70
C LEU A 160 9.95 -14.49 3.59
N ILE A 161 11.18 -14.30 3.10
CA ILE A 161 11.51 -13.34 2.05
C ILE A 161 11.94 -14.11 0.81
N ILE A 162 11.28 -13.84 -0.31
CA ILE A 162 11.57 -14.48 -1.58
C ILE A 162 12.11 -13.46 -2.57
N ASP A 163 13.34 -13.65 -3.01
CA ASP A 163 13.94 -12.89 -4.09
C ASP A 163 13.57 -13.56 -5.43
N LYS A 164 12.65 -12.96 -6.16
CA LYS A 164 12.15 -13.47 -7.45
C LYS A 164 13.23 -13.44 -8.53
N LEU A 165 14.11 -12.43 -8.47
CA LEU A 165 15.14 -12.24 -9.49
C LEU A 165 16.26 -13.28 -9.35
N GLU A 166 16.73 -13.50 -8.12
CA GLU A 166 17.76 -14.48 -7.82
C GLU A 166 17.21 -15.88 -7.59
N LYS A 167 15.90 -16.04 -7.50
CA LYS A 167 15.22 -17.30 -7.18
C LYS A 167 15.78 -17.93 -5.89
N ARG A 168 15.73 -17.15 -4.82
CA ARG A 168 16.23 -17.54 -3.49
C ARG A 168 15.17 -17.24 -2.43
N VAL A 169 15.15 -18.05 -1.41
CA VAL A 169 14.26 -17.88 -0.25
C VAL A 169 15.10 -17.68 0.99
N PHE A 170 14.71 -16.71 1.81
CA PHE A 170 15.37 -16.41 3.07
C PHE A 170 14.36 -16.50 4.21
N LEU A 171 14.77 -17.11 5.31
CA LEU A 171 14.01 -17.11 6.57
C LEU A 171 14.65 -16.13 7.53
N LEU A 172 13.81 -15.27 8.10
CA LEU A 172 14.10 -14.43 9.25
C LEU A 172 13.45 -15.07 10.49
N ALA A 173 14.23 -15.34 11.52
CA ALA A 173 13.71 -15.80 12.81
C ALA A 173 14.70 -15.55 13.97
N PRO A 174 14.23 -15.51 15.25
CA PRO A 174 15.13 -15.53 16.38
C PRO A 174 16.04 -16.76 16.36
N ALA A 175 17.34 -16.57 16.65
CA ALA A 175 18.35 -17.63 16.52
C ALA A 175 18.00 -18.92 17.30
N ASN A 176 17.42 -18.77 18.47
CA ASN A 176 17.03 -19.90 19.33
C ASN A 176 15.81 -20.71 18.83
N THR A 177 14.99 -20.14 17.95
CA THR A 177 13.79 -20.81 17.38
C THR A 177 13.89 -21.02 15.88
N PHE A 178 15.06 -20.76 15.27
CA PHE A 178 15.22 -20.75 13.81
C PHE A 178 14.76 -22.06 13.14
N ASN A 179 15.20 -23.22 13.65
CA ASN A 179 14.86 -24.54 13.06
C ASN A 179 13.36 -24.86 13.21
N GLU A 180 12.74 -24.47 14.31
CA GLU A 180 11.31 -24.60 14.52
C GLU A 180 10.53 -23.75 13.52
N ARG A 181 10.91 -22.47 13.37
CA ARG A 181 10.29 -21.54 12.40
C ARG A 181 10.46 -22.02 10.97
N GLN A 182 11.64 -22.58 10.65
CA GLN A 182 11.87 -23.18 9.33
C GLN A 182 10.87 -24.33 9.05
N SER A 183 10.70 -25.24 10.00
CA SER A 183 9.73 -26.34 9.86
C SER A 183 8.31 -25.80 9.67
N GLN A 184 7.88 -24.84 10.49
CA GLN A 184 6.55 -24.22 10.42
C GLN A 184 6.28 -23.50 9.08
N TRP A 185 7.30 -22.92 8.43
CA TRP A 185 7.15 -22.28 7.13
C TRP A 185 7.13 -23.28 5.97
N LEU A 186 7.82 -24.39 6.10
CA LEU A 186 7.94 -25.41 5.05
C LEU A 186 6.85 -26.49 5.13
N GLU A 187 6.15 -26.61 6.25
CA GLU A 187 4.98 -27.48 6.37
C GLU A 187 3.83 -26.98 5.49
N GLN A 188 3.15 -27.93 4.84
CA GLN A 188 1.93 -27.64 4.08
C GLN A 188 0.73 -28.02 4.95
N SER A 189 0.00 -27.01 5.41
CA SER A 189 -1.32 -27.23 5.99
C SER A 189 -2.37 -27.05 4.90
N ALA A 190 -3.11 -28.09 4.59
CA ALA A 190 -4.26 -27.96 3.71
C ALA A 190 -5.32 -27.11 4.43
N CYS A 191 -5.48 -25.87 4.02
CA CYS A 191 -6.58 -25.04 4.49
C CYS A 191 -7.76 -25.22 3.54
N SER A 192 -8.83 -25.87 4.02
CA SER A 192 -10.08 -25.93 3.29
C SER A 192 -10.72 -24.55 3.31
N THR A 193 -10.70 -23.85 2.19
CA THR A 193 -11.32 -22.55 2.03
C THR A 193 -12.62 -22.68 1.25
N LYS A 194 -13.69 -22.04 1.76
CA LYS A 194 -14.94 -21.94 0.99
C LYS A 194 -14.72 -21.01 -0.20
N PRO A 195 -15.23 -21.35 -1.40
CA PRO A 195 -15.16 -20.49 -2.57
C PRO A 195 -15.70 -19.09 -2.25
N PHE A 196 -15.00 -18.06 -2.71
CA PHE A 196 -15.49 -16.67 -2.62
C PHE A 196 -16.57 -16.44 -3.67
N LYS A 197 -17.66 -15.81 -3.25
CA LYS A 197 -18.70 -15.31 -4.16
C LYS A 197 -19.37 -14.07 -3.61
N LEU A 198 -19.74 -13.15 -4.47
CA LEU A 198 -20.63 -12.06 -4.12
C LEU A 198 -22.06 -12.63 -3.96
N THR A 199 -22.79 -12.08 -3.00
CA THR A 199 -24.19 -12.44 -2.73
C THR A 199 -25.14 -11.27 -3.00
N SER A 200 -24.62 -10.13 -3.44
CA SER A 200 -25.35 -9.00 -3.99
C SER A 200 -24.57 -8.39 -5.17
N GLU A 201 -25.23 -7.59 -5.97
CA GLU A 201 -24.58 -6.68 -6.93
C GLU A 201 -23.79 -5.59 -6.19
N TRP A 202 -22.83 -4.98 -6.88
CA TRP A 202 -22.11 -3.81 -6.41
C TRP A 202 -23.03 -2.59 -6.39
N GLN A 203 -23.02 -1.86 -5.28
CA GLN A 203 -23.78 -0.63 -5.11
C GLN A 203 -22.84 0.53 -4.80
N SER A 204 -22.99 1.64 -5.52
CA SER A 204 -22.30 2.88 -5.19
C SER A 204 -22.99 3.56 -4.00
N ASN A 205 -22.21 4.26 -3.17
CA ASN A 205 -22.70 5.09 -2.07
C ASN A 205 -23.30 6.44 -2.53
N MET A 206 -23.28 6.74 -3.84
CA MET A 206 -23.90 7.93 -4.41
C MET A 206 -24.39 7.65 -5.84
N SER A 207 -25.46 8.32 -6.24
CA SER A 207 -25.96 8.32 -7.62
C SER A 207 -25.08 9.19 -8.52
N ALA A 208 -25.31 9.11 -9.86
CA ALA A 208 -24.66 10.02 -10.80
C ALA A 208 -24.98 11.49 -10.50
N ASP A 209 -26.23 11.80 -10.19
CA ASP A 209 -26.65 13.17 -9.87
C ASP A 209 -25.99 13.67 -8.56
N ASP A 210 -25.87 12.80 -7.55
CA ASP A 210 -25.15 13.11 -6.31
C ASP A 210 -23.68 13.40 -6.57
N TYR A 211 -23.02 12.58 -7.41
CA TYR A 211 -21.62 12.78 -7.78
C TYR A 211 -21.43 14.12 -8.51
N LEU A 212 -22.31 14.41 -9.50
CA LEU A 212 -22.25 15.66 -10.25
C LEU A 212 -22.53 16.88 -9.38
N SER A 213 -23.42 16.77 -8.40
CA SER A 213 -23.67 17.84 -7.41
C SER A 213 -22.38 18.13 -6.60
N ARG A 214 -21.70 17.08 -6.10
CA ARG A 214 -20.44 17.21 -5.36
C ARG A 214 -19.30 17.72 -6.26
N PHE A 215 -19.24 17.23 -7.49
CA PHE A 215 -18.31 17.74 -8.50
C PHE A 215 -18.48 19.27 -8.69
N ASN A 216 -19.73 19.77 -8.81
CA ASN A 216 -19.99 21.19 -8.94
C ASN A 216 -19.61 21.98 -7.67
N ALA A 217 -19.76 21.40 -6.48
CA ALA A 217 -19.25 22.00 -5.25
C ALA A 217 -17.72 22.10 -5.27
N VAL A 218 -17.01 21.05 -5.71
CA VAL A 218 -15.55 21.09 -5.91
C VAL A 218 -15.16 22.20 -6.90
N LYS A 219 -15.88 22.33 -8.03
CA LYS A 219 -15.64 23.41 -9.00
C LYS A 219 -15.76 24.81 -8.39
N ASN A 220 -16.72 25.00 -7.47
CA ASN A 220 -16.86 26.28 -6.78
C ASN A 220 -15.67 26.54 -5.85
N TYR A 221 -15.15 25.54 -5.11
CA TYR A 221 -13.95 25.66 -4.30
C TYR A 221 -12.70 25.99 -5.14
N LEU A 222 -12.56 25.32 -6.30
CA LEU A 222 -11.47 25.57 -7.24
C LEU A 222 -11.56 27.01 -7.81
N ALA A 223 -12.76 27.46 -8.19
CA ALA A 223 -12.98 28.81 -8.70
C ALA A 223 -12.77 29.92 -7.62
N ALA A 224 -13.07 29.62 -6.36
CA ALA A 224 -12.82 30.50 -5.23
C ALA A 224 -11.32 30.57 -4.84
N GLY A 225 -10.50 29.64 -5.35
CA GLY A 225 -9.06 29.57 -5.02
C GLY A 225 -8.76 28.86 -3.70
N ASP A 226 -9.73 28.13 -3.13
CA ASP A 226 -9.49 27.30 -1.95
C ASP A 226 -8.48 26.17 -2.19
N CYS A 227 -8.54 25.54 -3.37
CA CYS A 227 -7.62 24.50 -3.81
C CYS A 227 -7.31 24.61 -5.30
N TYR A 228 -6.23 23.98 -5.74
CA TYR A 228 -5.88 23.78 -7.14
C TYR A 228 -6.35 22.44 -7.68
N GLN A 229 -6.41 21.44 -6.80
CA GLN A 229 -6.91 20.09 -7.08
C GLN A 229 -7.57 19.51 -5.84
N ILE A 230 -8.65 18.75 -6.03
CA ILE A 230 -9.31 17.96 -4.99
C ILE A 230 -9.59 16.58 -5.57
N ASN A 231 -9.20 15.53 -4.86
CA ASN A 231 -9.58 14.17 -5.22
C ASN A 231 -10.98 13.87 -4.67
N LEU A 232 -11.93 13.54 -5.55
CA LEU A 232 -13.30 13.16 -5.18
C LEU A 232 -13.51 11.68 -5.50
N ALA A 233 -13.97 10.90 -4.52
CA ALA A 233 -14.17 9.47 -4.65
C ALA A 233 -15.61 9.05 -4.31
N GLN A 234 -16.01 7.91 -4.88
CA GLN A 234 -17.18 7.15 -4.48
C GLN A 234 -16.76 5.76 -3.97
N ARG A 235 -17.61 5.14 -3.14
CA ARG A 235 -17.40 3.80 -2.59
C ARG A 235 -18.41 2.82 -3.19
N PHE A 236 -17.92 1.72 -3.70
CA PHE A 236 -18.71 0.57 -4.11
C PHE A 236 -18.72 -0.47 -3.00
N SER A 237 -19.86 -1.10 -2.76
CA SER A 237 -20.04 -2.10 -1.71
C SER A 237 -20.86 -3.26 -2.22
N ALA A 238 -20.50 -4.49 -1.82
CA ALA A 238 -21.28 -5.70 -2.10
C ALA A 238 -21.21 -6.66 -0.93
N HIS A 239 -22.27 -7.46 -0.72
CA HIS A 239 -22.24 -8.58 0.20
C HIS A 239 -21.49 -9.76 -0.41
N TYR A 240 -20.76 -10.49 0.43
CA TYR A 240 -20.01 -11.67 -0.02
C TYR A 240 -20.07 -12.81 1.00
N GLN A 241 -19.70 -13.99 0.55
CA GLN A 241 -19.46 -15.20 1.34
C GLN A 241 -18.19 -15.89 0.85
N GLY A 242 -17.57 -16.71 1.72
CA GLY A 242 -16.37 -17.47 1.40
C GLY A 242 -15.09 -16.76 1.84
N ALA A 243 -13.96 -17.22 1.30
CA ALA A 243 -12.64 -16.79 1.75
C ALA A 243 -12.12 -15.61 0.92
N GLU A 244 -11.82 -14.49 1.58
CA GLU A 244 -11.25 -13.28 0.97
C GLU A 244 -9.91 -13.54 0.29
N TRP A 245 -9.18 -14.56 0.77
CA TRP A 245 -7.95 -15.02 0.13
C TRP A 245 -8.16 -15.42 -1.34
N LEU A 246 -9.24 -16.12 -1.66
CA LEU A 246 -9.54 -16.52 -3.03
C LEU A 246 -9.95 -15.31 -3.89
N ALA A 247 -10.66 -14.34 -3.32
CA ALA A 247 -10.91 -13.06 -3.99
C ALA A 247 -9.60 -12.33 -4.30
N TYR A 248 -8.67 -12.29 -3.33
CA TYR A 248 -7.36 -11.67 -3.56
C TYR A 248 -6.59 -12.33 -4.69
N LEU A 249 -6.57 -13.67 -4.78
CA LEU A 249 -5.89 -14.39 -5.86
C LEU A 249 -6.47 -14.06 -7.24
N LYS A 250 -7.80 -13.91 -7.37
CA LYS A 250 -8.45 -13.46 -8.61
C LYS A 250 -8.02 -12.04 -8.98
N LEU A 251 -8.08 -11.11 -8.03
CA LEU A 251 -7.64 -9.72 -8.22
C LEU A 251 -6.16 -9.62 -8.59
N ARG A 252 -5.32 -10.38 -7.90
CA ARG A 252 -3.88 -10.48 -8.14
C ARG A 252 -3.58 -10.93 -9.57
N ALA A 253 -4.23 -11.99 -10.03
CA ALA A 253 -4.05 -12.54 -11.38
C ALA A 253 -4.51 -11.56 -12.47
N SER A 254 -5.62 -10.85 -12.25
CA SER A 254 -6.19 -9.88 -13.19
C SER A 254 -5.35 -8.60 -13.28
N ASN A 255 -4.83 -8.07 -12.16
CA ASN A 255 -4.20 -6.76 -12.10
C ASN A 255 -2.67 -6.80 -12.21
N ARG A 256 -2.00 -7.83 -11.67
CA ARG A 256 -0.54 -8.01 -11.67
C ARG A 256 0.19 -6.73 -11.25
N ALA A 257 -0.25 -6.13 -10.15
CA ALA A 257 0.26 -4.85 -9.68
C ALA A 257 1.58 -5.00 -8.89
N PRO A 258 2.50 -4.04 -8.98
CA PRO A 258 3.82 -4.14 -8.35
C PRO A 258 3.81 -4.02 -6.82
N PHE A 259 2.79 -3.38 -6.25
CA PHE A 259 2.65 -3.16 -4.81
C PHE A 259 1.35 -3.81 -4.29
N SER A 260 1.12 -5.07 -4.68
CA SER A 260 0.00 -5.83 -4.16
C SER A 260 0.24 -6.22 -2.70
N ALA A 261 -0.85 -6.36 -1.93
CA ALA A 261 -0.76 -6.84 -0.56
C ALA A 261 -2.06 -7.53 -0.13
N PHE A 262 -1.92 -8.56 0.70
CA PHE A 262 -3.02 -9.14 1.46
C PHE A 262 -2.71 -9.02 2.94
N MET A 263 -3.62 -8.45 3.73
CA MET A 263 -3.46 -8.31 5.16
C MET A 263 -4.71 -8.80 5.89
N ARG A 264 -4.54 -9.77 6.78
CA ARG A 264 -5.60 -10.25 7.69
C ARG A 264 -5.54 -9.47 8.99
N LEU A 265 -6.64 -8.86 9.36
CA LEU A 265 -6.85 -8.24 10.67
C LEU A 265 -7.88 -9.06 11.46
N PRO A 266 -8.03 -8.86 12.77
CA PRO A 266 -8.99 -9.64 13.58
C PRO A 266 -10.43 -9.59 13.07
N THR A 267 -10.88 -8.46 12.58
CA THR A 267 -12.27 -8.22 12.16
C THR A 267 -12.42 -7.88 10.69
N SER A 268 -11.32 -7.73 9.97
CA SER A 268 -11.34 -7.31 8.56
C SER A 268 -10.18 -7.90 7.75
N CYS A 269 -10.24 -7.70 6.45
CA CYS A 269 -9.21 -8.12 5.53
C CYS A 269 -8.99 -7.06 4.45
N LEU A 270 -7.73 -6.78 4.14
CA LEU A 270 -7.37 -5.86 3.08
C LEU A 270 -6.82 -6.64 1.87
N LEU A 271 -7.37 -6.32 0.70
CA LEU A 271 -6.98 -6.89 -0.58
C LEU A 271 -6.52 -5.73 -1.47
N SER A 272 -5.22 -5.51 -1.56
CA SER A 272 -4.63 -4.41 -2.32
C SER A 272 -3.96 -4.90 -3.59
N VAL A 273 -4.28 -4.25 -4.71
CA VAL A 273 -3.60 -4.43 -6.00
C VAL A 273 -3.10 -3.06 -6.50
N SER A 274 -2.36 -2.38 -5.63
CA SER A 274 -1.89 -1.03 -5.87
C SER A 274 -0.78 -0.96 -6.91
N PRO A 275 -0.86 -0.02 -7.87
CA PRO A 275 0.21 0.23 -8.82
C PRO A 275 1.24 1.26 -8.35
N GLU A 276 1.00 1.96 -7.23
CA GLU A 276 1.71 3.19 -6.88
C GLU A 276 2.46 3.06 -5.57
N ARG A 277 3.76 3.45 -5.58
CA ARG A 277 4.58 3.60 -4.37
C ARG A 277 4.19 4.88 -3.64
N PHE A 278 4.11 4.83 -2.32
CA PHE A 278 4.06 6.03 -1.51
C PHE A 278 5.47 6.59 -1.34
N ILE A 279 6.28 6.01 -0.47
CA ILE A 279 7.68 6.43 -0.24
C ILE A 279 8.51 5.20 0.11
N SER A 280 9.72 5.11 -0.46
CA SER A 280 10.76 4.18 -0.02
C SER A 280 11.95 4.92 0.57
N VAL A 281 12.62 4.30 1.55
CA VAL A 281 13.86 4.79 2.14
C VAL A 281 14.86 3.62 2.18
N SER A 282 16.07 3.83 1.69
CA SER A 282 17.13 2.83 1.78
C SER A 282 17.80 2.86 3.15
N ALA A 283 18.55 1.80 3.51
CA ALA A 283 19.36 1.75 4.72
C ALA A 283 20.38 2.90 4.84
N GLN A 284 20.75 3.52 3.71
CA GLN A 284 21.62 4.70 3.66
C GLN A 284 20.84 6.02 3.74
N GLY A 285 19.52 5.97 3.95
CA GLY A 285 18.65 7.13 4.05
C GLY A 285 18.31 7.79 2.72
N GLN A 286 18.50 7.11 1.58
CA GLN A 286 18.02 7.61 0.29
C GLN A 286 16.51 7.45 0.20
N VAL A 287 15.82 8.56 0.00
CA VAL A 287 14.36 8.64 -0.14
C VAL A 287 14.00 8.68 -1.61
N GLU A 288 12.97 7.93 -2.00
CA GLU A 288 12.41 7.97 -3.36
C GLU A 288 10.89 7.91 -3.31
N THR A 289 10.23 8.74 -4.14
CA THR A 289 8.81 8.62 -4.48
C THR A 289 8.62 8.84 -5.98
N LYS A 290 7.63 8.14 -6.57
CA LYS A 290 7.41 8.13 -8.03
C LYS A 290 5.94 8.36 -8.36
N PRO A 291 5.47 9.60 -8.39
CA PRO A 291 4.10 9.91 -8.76
C PRO A 291 3.81 9.53 -10.22
N ILE A 292 2.67 8.93 -10.43
CA ILE A 292 2.16 8.51 -11.75
C ILE A 292 0.98 9.39 -12.11
N LYS A 293 1.04 10.03 -13.28
CA LYS A 293 -0.10 10.73 -13.88
C LYS A 293 -0.14 10.45 -15.37
N GLY A 294 -1.33 10.20 -15.88
CA GLY A 294 -1.49 9.82 -17.27
C GLY A 294 -1.12 8.37 -17.56
N THR A 295 -1.98 7.72 -18.31
CA THR A 295 -1.82 6.32 -18.73
C THR A 295 -2.34 6.18 -20.15
N ARG A 296 -1.62 5.42 -20.99
CA ARG A 296 -2.08 5.01 -22.32
C ARG A 296 -1.87 3.51 -22.48
N PRO A 297 -2.77 2.81 -23.18
CA PRO A 297 -2.63 1.37 -23.39
C PRO A 297 -1.45 1.05 -24.30
N ARG A 298 -0.85 -0.11 -24.08
CA ARG A 298 0.09 -0.71 -25.05
C ARG A 298 -0.67 -1.23 -26.26
N SER A 299 0.01 -1.34 -27.40
CA SER A 299 -0.53 -1.94 -28.61
C SER A 299 0.44 -2.99 -29.16
N HIS A 300 -0.11 -4.05 -29.75
CA HIS A 300 0.68 -5.03 -30.48
C HIS A 300 1.20 -4.48 -31.82
N LEU A 301 0.59 -3.41 -32.33
CA LEU A 301 1.02 -2.70 -33.55
C LEU A 301 2.04 -1.63 -33.13
N ALA A 302 3.28 -1.76 -33.59
CA ALA A 302 4.39 -0.89 -33.19
C ALA A 302 4.11 0.61 -33.45
N GLU A 303 3.47 0.94 -34.59
CA GLU A 303 3.09 2.32 -34.91
C GLU A 303 2.07 2.90 -33.93
N GLN A 304 1.06 2.10 -33.55
CA GLN A 304 0.04 2.51 -32.61
C GLN A 304 0.60 2.60 -31.18
N ASP A 305 1.51 1.70 -30.80
CA ASP A 305 2.19 1.70 -29.51
C ASP A 305 3.01 2.98 -29.34
N GLU A 306 3.79 3.34 -30.36
CA GLU A 306 4.57 4.57 -30.38
C GLU A 306 3.68 5.83 -30.41
N ALA A 307 2.57 5.81 -31.15
CA ALA A 307 1.59 6.89 -31.16
C ALA A 307 0.98 7.11 -29.77
N ASN A 308 0.62 6.04 -29.06
CA ASN A 308 0.12 6.11 -27.68
C ASN A 308 1.18 6.68 -26.72
N ARG A 309 2.44 6.26 -26.87
CA ARG A 309 3.57 6.77 -26.08
C ARG A 309 3.80 8.28 -26.32
N LEU A 310 3.78 8.71 -27.59
CA LEU A 310 3.94 10.13 -27.95
C LEU A 310 2.75 10.98 -27.49
N ALA A 311 1.52 10.45 -27.60
CA ALA A 311 0.34 11.12 -27.10
C ALA A 311 0.42 11.38 -25.59
N LEU A 312 0.99 10.44 -24.83
CA LEU A 312 1.21 10.62 -23.40
C LEU A 312 2.28 11.70 -23.09
N ILE A 313 3.39 11.68 -23.81
CA ILE A 313 4.46 12.69 -23.66
C ILE A 313 3.95 14.11 -23.93
N ASN A 314 3.06 14.26 -24.92
CA ASN A 314 2.54 15.54 -25.37
C ASN A 314 1.23 15.96 -24.68
N ALA A 315 0.72 15.17 -23.72
CA ALA A 315 -0.51 15.45 -22.98
C ALA A 315 -0.28 16.60 -21.98
N GLU A 316 -0.63 17.82 -22.35
CA GLU A 316 -0.42 19.02 -21.55
C GLU A 316 -1.10 18.93 -20.18
N LYS A 317 -2.35 18.41 -20.12
CA LYS A 317 -3.10 18.20 -18.88
C LYS A 317 -2.34 17.24 -17.95
N ASP A 318 -1.95 16.05 -18.47
CA ASP A 318 -1.24 15.03 -17.67
C ASP A 318 0.10 15.57 -17.12
N ARG A 319 0.81 16.38 -17.91
CA ARG A 319 2.08 17.02 -17.50
C ARG A 319 1.86 18.10 -16.44
N ALA A 320 0.84 18.93 -16.59
CA ALA A 320 0.52 19.98 -15.61
C ALA A 320 0.14 19.39 -14.27
N GLU A 321 -0.71 18.35 -14.26
CA GLU A 321 -1.08 17.62 -13.04
C GLU A 321 0.14 16.93 -12.40
N ASN A 322 0.99 16.29 -13.22
CA ASN A 322 2.20 15.64 -12.71
C ASN A 322 3.15 16.65 -12.08
N LEU A 323 3.36 17.82 -12.72
CA LEU A 323 4.23 18.88 -12.19
C LEU A 323 3.75 19.40 -10.82
N MET A 324 2.44 19.60 -10.68
CA MET A 324 1.84 20.04 -9.41
C MET A 324 2.07 19.02 -8.30
N ILE A 325 1.89 17.70 -8.60
CA ILE A 325 2.14 16.65 -7.62
C ILE A 325 3.62 16.51 -7.29
N VAL A 326 4.52 16.66 -8.27
CA VAL A 326 5.98 16.70 -8.04
C VAL A 326 6.34 17.82 -7.08
N ASP A 327 5.80 19.03 -7.27
CA ASP A 327 6.09 20.17 -6.39
C ASP A 327 5.57 19.96 -4.96
N LEU A 328 4.36 19.38 -4.83
CA LEU A 328 3.81 19.00 -3.54
C LEU A 328 4.69 17.96 -2.82
N LEU A 329 5.14 16.91 -3.53
CA LEU A 329 6.02 15.89 -2.97
C LEU A 329 7.40 16.43 -2.61
N ARG A 330 7.96 17.35 -3.42
CA ARG A 330 9.20 18.05 -3.06
C ARG A 330 9.04 18.82 -1.74
N ASN A 331 7.93 19.53 -1.58
CA ASN A 331 7.61 20.22 -0.33
C ASN A 331 7.50 19.22 0.84
N ASP A 332 6.77 18.12 0.68
CA ASP A 332 6.62 17.12 1.74
C ASP A 332 7.95 16.46 2.13
N LEU A 333 8.78 16.06 1.17
CA LEU A 333 10.10 15.49 1.44
C LEU A 333 11.05 16.50 2.09
N SER A 334 10.99 17.78 1.71
CA SER A 334 11.90 18.81 2.22
C SER A 334 11.80 19.04 3.72
N LYS A 335 10.67 18.67 4.35
CA LYS A 335 10.47 18.78 5.80
C LYS A 335 11.37 17.85 6.60
N HIS A 336 11.74 16.70 6.00
CA HIS A 336 12.45 15.61 6.67
C HIS A 336 13.76 15.21 5.96
N CYS A 337 14.03 15.72 4.78
CA CYS A 337 15.28 15.51 4.08
C CYS A 337 16.31 16.61 4.39
N GLN A 338 17.58 16.30 4.12
CA GLN A 338 18.68 17.26 4.27
C GLN A 338 18.46 18.49 3.35
N PRO A 339 18.84 19.68 3.77
CA PRO A 339 18.79 20.87 2.91
C PRO A 339 19.49 20.61 1.57
N HIS A 340 18.87 21.04 0.48
CA HIS A 340 19.36 20.91 -0.90
C HIS A 340 19.51 19.48 -1.43
N SER A 341 19.03 18.45 -0.71
CA SER A 341 19.08 17.06 -1.18
C SER A 341 17.86 16.63 -2.00
N VAL A 342 16.76 17.39 -1.90
CA VAL A 342 15.54 17.05 -2.65
C VAL A 342 15.71 17.47 -4.10
N ASP A 343 15.64 16.51 -5.01
CA ASP A 343 15.85 16.66 -6.45
C ASP A 343 14.81 15.86 -7.27
N VAL A 344 14.70 16.22 -8.56
CA VAL A 344 13.81 15.55 -9.53
C VAL A 344 14.65 15.05 -10.70
N PRO A 345 15.37 13.93 -10.54
CA PRO A 345 16.30 13.43 -11.59
C PRO A 345 15.57 13.01 -12.86
N LYS A 346 14.28 12.69 -12.78
CA LYS A 346 13.43 12.35 -13.92
C LYS A 346 12.11 13.08 -13.80
N LEU A 347 11.84 13.97 -14.74
CA LEU A 347 10.56 14.68 -14.86
C LEU A 347 9.87 14.24 -16.17
N PHE A 348 8.60 13.81 -16.09
CA PHE A 348 7.78 13.37 -17.23
C PHE A 348 8.38 12.22 -18.04
N ALA A 349 9.03 11.28 -17.38
CA ALA A 349 9.54 10.08 -18.05
C ALA A 349 8.38 9.13 -18.39
N VAL A 350 8.40 8.55 -19.61
CA VAL A 350 7.48 7.46 -19.92
C VAL A 350 8.09 6.14 -19.49
N GLU A 351 7.46 5.48 -18.55
CA GLU A 351 7.76 4.11 -18.15
C GLU A 351 6.77 3.17 -18.84
N SER A 352 7.30 2.22 -19.64
CA SER A 352 6.47 1.27 -20.41
C SER A 352 6.42 -0.07 -19.69
N PHE A 353 5.21 -0.53 -19.42
CA PHE A 353 4.93 -1.81 -18.80
C PHE A 353 4.22 -2.73 -19.81
N PRO A 354 4.02 -4.02 -19.51
CA PRO A 354 3.41 -4.95 -20.47
C PRO A 354 2.03 -4.51 -21.01
N ALA A 355 1.21 -3.85 -20.19
CA ALA A 355 -0.15 -3.45 -20.55
C ALA A 355 -0.32 -1.96 -20.85
N VAL A 356 0.56 -1.10 -20.32
CA VAL A 356 0.37 0.35 -20.34
C VAL A 356 1.69 1.11 -20.43
N HIS A 357 1.61 2.35 -20.93
CA HIS A 357 2.60 3.40 -20.73
C HIS A 357 2.12 4.32 -19.61
N HIS A 358 2.98 4.65 -18.66
CA HIS A 358 2.75 5.64 -17.61
C HIS A 358 3.66 6.86 -17.76
N LEU A 359 3.13 8.05 -17.48
CA LEU A 359 3.91 9.26 -17.30
C LEU A 359 4.33 9.33 -15.82
N VAL A 360 5.62 9.18 -15.56
CA VAL A 360 6.19 9.04 -14.22
C VAL A 360 7.24 10.11 -14.00
N SER A 361 7.20 10.75 -12.84
CA SER A 361 8.33 11.56 -12.36
C SER A 361 8.99 10.86 -11.18
N THR A 362 10.26 11.15 -10.93
CA THR A 362 10.99 10.61 -9.79
C THR A 362 11.45 11.76 -8.92
N VAL A 363 11.05 11.77 -7.66
CA VAL A 363 11.51 12.72 -6.65
C VAL A 363 12.36 11.96 -5.65
N VAL A 364 13.55 12.45 -5.39
CA VAL A 364 14.51 11.84 -4.46
C VAL A 364 14.92 12.82 -3.38
N GLY A 365 15.46 12.31 -2.28
CA GLY A 365 16.04 13.10 -1.21
C GLY A 365 16.99 12.25 -0.35
N GLN A 366 17.72 12.91 0.54
CA GLN A 366 18.52 12.25 1.57
C GLN A 366 17.88 12.54 2.93
N LEU A 367 17.46 11.52 3.66
CA LEU A 367 16.85 11.65 4.97
C LEU A 367 17.79 12.42 5.92
N ASN A 368 17.24 13.36 6.69
CA ASN A 368 18.00 14.10 7.67
C ASN A 368 18.39 13.17 8.83
N PRO A 369 19.64 13.18 9.33
CA PRO A 369 20.05 12.35 10.49
C PRO A 369 19.24 12.57 11.77
N HIS A 370 18.54 13.70 11.89
CA HIS A 370 17.66 14.02 13.03
C HIS A 370 16.19 13.66 12.77
N SER A 371 15.88 12.99 11.65
CA SER A 371 14.57 12.50 11.31
C SER A 371 14.64 10.99 11.04
N ASP A 372 13.49 10.34 11.02
CA ASP A 372 13.36 8.93 10.68
C ASP A 372 12.27 8.70 9.63
N THR A 373 12.14 7.47 9.20
CA THR A 373 11.15 7.07 8.18
C THR A 373 9.71 7.35 8.62
N PHE A 374 9.36 7.16 9.90
CA PHE A 374 7.99 7.38 10.38
C PHE A 374 7.62 8.86 10.36
N HIS A 375 8.52 9.73 10.81
CA HIS A 375 8.30 11.18 10.73
C HIS A 375 8.24 11.66 9.28
N LEU A 376 9.09 11.13 8.38
CA LEU A 376 8.99 11.39 6.94
C LEU A 376 7.62 10.96 6.38
N TRP A 377 7.19 9.74 6.70
CA TRP A 377 5.88 9.25 6.25
C TRP A 377 4.75 10.11 6.81
N GLY A 378 4.75 10.41 8.11
CA GLY A 378 3.74 11.27 8.75
C GLY A 378 3.67 12.66 8.13
N GLY A 379 4.82 13.29 7.83
CA GLY A 379 4.89 14.61 7.20
C GLY A 379 4.41 14.65 5.75
N ALA A 380 4.45 13.49 5.05
CA ALA A 380 3.94 13.34 3.70
C ALA A 380 2.50 12.78 3.65
N PHE A 381 2.00 12.23 4.76
CA PHE A 381 0.73 11.51 4.82
C PHE A 381 -0.49 12.43 5.03
N PRO A 382 -1.67 12.10 4.45
CA PRO A 382 -1.84 11.19 3.31
C PRO A 382 -1.14 11.70 2.06
N GLY A 383 -0.88 10.81 1.09
CA GLY A 383 -0.19 11.18 -0.14
C GLY A 383 -0.87 12.33 -0.89
N GLY A 384 -0.08 13.28 -1.39
CA GLY A 384 -0.61 14.44 -2.12
C GLY A 384 -1.31 14.09 -3.42
N SER A 385 -0.87 13.00 -4.09
CA SER A 385 -1.44 12.54 -5.37
C SER A 385 -2.88 12.07 -5.25
N ILE A 386 -3.33 11.72 -4.03
CA ILE A 386 -4.66 11.13 -3.73
C ILE A 386 -5.52 12.01 -2.81
N THR A 387 -5.06 13.21 -2.45
CA THR A 387 -5.79 14.20 -1.67
C THR A 387 -6.08 15.45 -2.48
N GLY A 388 -5.10 16.29 -2.66
CA GLY A 388 -5.17 17.56 -3.39
C GLY A 388 -4.17 18.58 -2.88
N ALA A 389 -4.27 19.79 -3.40
CA ALA A 389 -3.36 20.88 -3.07
C ALA A 389 -4.13 22.20 -2.88
N PRO A 390 -3.95 22.95 -1.76
CA PRO A 390 -3.20 22.59 -0.56
C PRO A 390 -3.79 21.40 0.21
N LYS A 391 -2.93 20.51 0.76
CA LYS A 391 -3.30 19.20 1.30
C LYS A 391 -4.40 19.27 2.37
N VAL A 392 -4.20 20.04 3.43
CA VAL A 392 -5.13 20.11 4.57
C VAL A 392 -6.49 20.64 4.10
N ARG A 393 -6.52 21.69 3.31
CA ARG A 393 -7.77 22.23 2.78
C ARG A 393 -8.51 21.25 1.87
N ALA A 394 -7.79 20.52 1.04
CA ALA A 394 -8.38 19.45 0.23
C ALA A 394 -8.97 18.34 1.11
N MET A 395 -8.31 17.93 2.20
CA MET A 395 -8.83 16.94 3.15
C MET A 395 -10.10 17.42 3.87
N GLU A 396 -10.19 18.70 4.24
CA GLU A 396 -11.39 19.30 4.82
C GLU A 396 -12.59 19.22 3.84
N ILE A 397 -12.36 19.58 2.57
CA ILE A 397 -13.40 19.53 1.53
C ILE A 397 -13.80 18.10 1.19
N ILE A 398 -12.86 17.16 1.17
CA ILE A 398 -13.14 15.73 1.00
C ILE A 398 -14.08 15.23 2.11
N GLU A 399 -13.80 15.58 3.36
CA GLU A 399 -14.62 15.20 4.51
C GLU A 399 -16.05 15.80 4.43
N GLU A 400 -16.17 17.02 3.90
CA GLU A 400 -17.47 17.68 3.70
C GLU A 400 -18.30 17.04 2.58
N LEU A 401 -17.62 16.62 1.49
CA LEU A 401 -18.31 16.23 0.28
C LEU A 401 -18.49 14.71 0.11
N GLU A 402 -17.59 13.88 0.62
CA GLU A 402 -17.76 12.42 0.54
C GLU A 402 -18.71 11.94 1.64
N PRO A 403 -19.66 11.00 1.34
CA PRO A 403 -20.67 10.59 2.31
C PRO A 403 -20.18 9.61 3.37
N ASN A 404 -18.95 9.09 3.25
CA ASN A 404 -18.34 8.13 4.16
C ASN A 404 -16.85 8.42 4.32
N ARG A 405 -16.29 8.04 5.47
CA ARG A 405 -14.83 8.02 5.67
C ARG A 405 -14.17 7.11 4.67
N ARG A 406 -12.90 7.40 4.37
CA ARG A 406 -12.09 6.64 3.41
C ARG A 406 -11.49 5.37 3.99
N ASN A 407 -11.31 5.30 5.31
CA ASN A 407 -10.69 4.18 6.03
C ASN A 407 -9.32 3.81 5.43
N ALA A 408 -9.17 2.57 4.89
CA ALA A 408 -7.92 2.15 4.25
C ALA A 408 -7.66 2.81 2.90
N TYR A 409 -8.71 3.24 2.18
CA TYR A 409 -8.55 3.86 0.86
C TYR A 409 -7.75 5.17 0.94
N CYS A 410 -6.80 5.35 0.04
CA CYS A 410 -5.88 6.50 0.05
C CYS A 410 -4.97 6.58 1.29
N GLY A 411 -4.80 5.47 2.01
CA GLY A 411 -3.78 5.27 3.02
C GLY A 411 -2.49 4.71 2.44
N SER A 412 -1.77 3.92 3.24
CA SER A 412 -0.51 3.27 2.84
C SER A 412 -0.36 1.91 3.51
N ILE A 413 0.14 0.90 2.78
CA ILE A 413 0.61 -0.37 3.33
C ILE A 413 2.11 -0.50 3.05
N GLY A 414 2.88 -0.90 4.06
CA GLY A 414 4.33 -1.04 3.90
C GLY A 414 5.03 -1.58 5.11
N PHE A 415 6.34 -1.43 5.13
CA PHE A 415 7.21 -1.85 6.23
C PHE A 415 8.32 -0.84 6.51
N VAL A 416 8.80 -0.85 7.74
CA VAL A 416 10.06 -0.21 8.17
C VAL A 416 10.88 -1.27 8.90
N SER A 417 12.02 -1.61 8.31
CA SER A 417 12.92 -2.65 8.76
C SER A 417 13.97 -2.12 9.73
N VAL A 418 14.42 -2.95 10.67
CA VAL A 418 15.47 -2.58 11.65
C VAL A 418 16.82 -2.25 11.01
N ASN A 419 17.07 -2.64 9.76
CA ASN A 419 18.26 -2.23 9.00
C ASN A 419 18.11 -0.87 8.32
N GLY A 420 17.00 -0.15 8.53
CA GLY A 420 16.72 1.17 7.98
C GLY A 420 16.03 1.17 6.62
N ASN A 421 15.91 0.03 5.93
CA ASN A 421 15.14 -0.06 4.70
C ASN A 421 13.64 0.08 4.98
N SER A 422 12.93 0.76 4.10
CA SER A 422 11.47 0.82 4.10
C SER A 422 10.91 0.91 2.70
N ASP A 423 9.71 0.41 2.49
CA ASP A 423 8.94 0.61 1.27
C ASP A 423 7.44 0.59 1.61
N SER A 424 6.67 1.43 0.93
CA SER A 424 5.24 1.53 1.15
C SER A 424 4.50 1.91 -0.13
N SER A 425 3.29 1.42 -0.25
CA SER A 425 2.38 1.70 -1.37
C SER A 425 1.26 2.64 -0.93
N ILE A 426 0.67 3.35 -1.88
CA ILE A 426 -0.61 4.04 -1.68
C ILE A 426 -1.74 3.01 -1.81
N THR A 427 -2.67 2.96 -0.86
CA THR A 427 -3.80 2.02 -0.90
C THR A 427 -4.93 2.51 -1.79
N ILE A 428 -4.67 2.57 -3.09
CA ILE A 428 -5.64 2.67 -4.18
C ILE A 428 -5.84 1.29 -4.81
N ARG A 429 -6.95 1.05 -5.49
CA ARG A 429 -7.32 -0.29 -5.98
C ARG A 429 -7.24 -1.32 -4.86
N THR A 430 -7.74 -0.91 -3.70
CA THR A 430 -7.70 -1.66 -2.45
C THR A 430 -9.11 -1.87 -1.96
N LEU A 431 -9.41 -3.10 -1.54
CA LEU A 431 -10.69 -3.49 -0.99
C LEU A 431 -10.55 -3.75 0.51
N VAL A 432 -11.58 -3.40 1.25
CA VAL A 432 -11.74 -3.74 2.66
C VAL A 432 -12.92 -4.69 2.78
N ALA A 433 -12.69 -5.87 3.33
CA ALA A 433 -13.70 -6.88 3.56
C ALA A 433 -13.91 -7.05 5.06
N GLU A 434 -15.12 -6.76 5.54
CA GLU A 434 -15.50 -6.87 6.94
C GLU A 434 -17.00 -7.14 7.09
N ARG A 435 -17.43 -7.84 8.14
CA ARG A 435 -18.85 -8.14 8.44
C ARG A 435 -19.65 -8.71 7.26
N GLY A 436 -18.99 -9.46 6.34
CA GLY A 436 -19.65 -10.02 5.15
C GLY A 436 -19.95 -8.99 4.05
N ILE A 437 -19.39 -7.78 4.15
CA ILE A 437 -19.44 -6.73 3.13
C ILE A 437 -18.01 -6.45 2.66
N ILE A 438 -17.87 -6.29 1.34
CA ILE A 438 -16.61 -5.87 0.74
C ILE A 438 -16.79 -4.49 0.11
N HIS A 439 -15.86 -3.59 0.43
CA HIS A 439 -15.86 -2.20 -0.03
C HIS A 439 -14.69 -1.96 -0.98
N CYS A 440 -14.93 -1.17 -2.02
CA CYS A 440 -13.91 -0.69 -2.96
C CYS A 440 -14.18 0.77 -3.29
N TRP A 441 -13.14 1.61 -3.28
CA TRP A 441 -13.28 3.03 -3.62
C TRP A 441 -12.58 3.33 -4.94
N ALA A 442 -13.15 4.31 -5.64
CA ALA A 442 -12.52 4.91 -6.81
C ALA A 442 -12.81 6.40 -6.86
N GLY A 443 -11.80 7.18 -7.19
CA GLY A 443 -11.89 8.63 -7.31
C GLY A 443 -10.85 9.18 -8.27
N GLY A 444 -10.98 10.46 -8.60
CA GLY A 444 -10.09 11.20 -9.48
C GLY A 444 -9.70 12.56 -8.92
N GLY A 445 -8.59 13.11 -9.37
CA GLY A 445 -8.14 14.46 -9.04
C GLY A 445 -8.84 15.48 -9.92
N LEU A 446 -9.78 16.23 -9.36
CA LEU A 446 -10.54 17.26 -10.06
C LEU A 446 -9.75 18.57 -10.10
N VAL A 447 -9.62 19.13 -11.28
CA VAL A 447 -9.03 20.45 -11.54
C VAL A 447 -10.05 21.38 -12.18
N TYR A 448 -9.71 22.66 -12.34
CA TYR A 448 -10.65 23.65 -12.87
C TYR A 448 -11.22 23.27 -14.25
N ASP A 449 -10.44 22.65 -15.11
CA ASP A 449 -10.87 22.27 -16.46
C ASP A 449 -11.55 20.88 -16.53
N SER A 450 -11.67 20.16 -15.42
CA SER A 450 -12.35 18.87 -15.35
C SER A 450 -13.83 18.97 -15.73
N LYS A 451 -14.37 17.90 -16.36
CA LYS A 451 -15.78 17.77 -16.73
C LYS A 451 -16.44 16.64 -15.92
N GLY A 452 -17.58 16.92 -15.31
CA GLY A 452 -18.20 16.04 -14.34
C GLY A 452 -18.52 14.64 -14.85
N GLU A 453 -19.05 14.53 -16.06
CA GLU A 453 -19.39 13.23 -16.68
C GLU A 453 -18.13 12.38 -16.97
N GLU A 454 -17.05 13.04 -17.43
CA GLU A 454 -15.78 12.36 -17.72
C GLU A 454 -15.14 11.85 -16.42
N GLU A 455 -15.13 12.67 -15.36
CA GLU A 455 -14.58 12.32 -14.04
C GLU A 455 -15.43 11.23 -13.34
N TYR A 456 -16.76 11.29 -13.49
CA TYR A 456 -17.64 10.23 -12.99
C TYR A 456 -17.35 8.89 -13.70
N GLN A 457 -17.21 8.88 -15.03
CA GLN A 457 -16.85 7.69 -15.79
C GLN A 457 -15.46 7.16 -15.37
N GLU A 458 -14.49 8.04 -15.12
CA GLU A 458 -13.14 7.67 -14.69
C GLU A 458 -13.15 6.83 -13.40
N THR A 459 -14.10 7.08 -12.49
CA THR A 459 -14.22 6.26 -11.27
C THR A 459 -14.52 4.79 -11.59
N PHE A 460 -15.37 4.51 -12.61
CA PHE A 460 -15.67 3.15 -13.06
C PHE A 460 -14.50 2.54 -13.83
N ASP A 461 -13.82 3.32 -14.66
CA ASP A 461 -12.65 2.86 -15.41
C ASP A 461 -11.53 2.39 -14.47
N LYS A 462 -11.36 3.05 -13.32
CA LYS A 462 -10.37 2.67 -12.30
C LYS A 462 -10.66 1.35 -11.63
N VAL A 463 -11.92 0.92 -11.55
CA VAL A 463 -12.33 -0.37 -10.96
C VAL A 463 -12.77 -1.40 -11.98
N ALA A 464 -12.65 -1.13 -13.28
CA ALA A 464 -13.08 -2.01 -14.37
C ALA A 464 -12.39 -3.40 -14.36
N ARG A 465 -11.23 -3.53 -13.73
CA ARG A 465 -10.53 -4.81 -13.52
C ARG A 465 -10.65 -5.35 -12.10
N ILE A 466 -11.47 -4.73 -11.27
CA ILE A 466 -11.68 -5.10 -9.87
C ILE A 466 -13.08 -5.65 -9.68
N LEU A 467 -14.10 -4.81 -9.88
CA LEU A 467 -15.48 -5.20 -9.62
C LEU A 467 -15.92 -6.41 -10.45
N PRO A 468 -15.79 -6.39 -11.82
CA PRO A 468 -16.20 -7.53 -12.65
C PRO A 468 -15.39 -8.81 -12.37
N THR A 469 -14.11 -8.69 -11.95
CA THR A 469 -13.29 -9.87 -11.62
C THR A 469 -13.87 -10.67 -10.44
N LEU A 470 -14.55 -10.01 -9.51
CA LEU A 470 -15.15 -10.66 -8.35
C LEU A 470 -16.61 -11.12 -8.59
N GLU A 471 -17.26 -10.63 -9.66
CA GLU A 471 -18.59 -11.07 -10.08
C GLU A 471 -18.55 -12.44 -10.78
N THR A 472 -17.40 -12.79 -11.39
CA THR A 472 -17.27 -14.09 -12.06
C THR A 472 -17.24 -15.22 -11.05
N THR A 473 -18.22 -16.11 -11.13
CA THR A 473 -18.18 -17.43 -10.48
C THR A 473 -17.26 -18.34 -11.28
N ASP A 474 -16.33 -19.02 -10.60
CA ASP A 474 -15.64 -20.16 -11.23
C ASP A 474 -16.69 -21.28 -11.39
N ASP A 475 -17.14 -21.56 -12.62
CA ASP A 475 -17.94 -22.73 -12.96
C ASP A 475 -17.11 -24.01 -12.87
#